data_b0ef102f5d793ec6016c7311d0284fd8
#
_entry.id   b0ef102f5d793ec6016c7311d0284fd8
#
_cell.length_a   1.000
_cell.length_b   1.000
_cell.length_c   1.000
_cell.angle_alpha   90.00
_cell.angle_beta   90.00
_cell.angle_gamma   90.00
#
_symmetry.space_group_name_H-M   'P 1'
#
loop_
_entity.id
_entity.type
_entity.pdbx_description
1 polymer ?
#
loop_
_entity_poly.entity_id
_entity_poly.type
_entity_poly.pdbx_seq_one_letter_code
_entity_poly.pdbx_strand_id
1 'polypeptide(L)'
;AADKRALQEKLGLEVDESAPLIGMVGRLSSQKGLDLVDYIIGDLMSENVQLVVLGMGESRYVNLFSWAEGEFKGKVAARFAMDHALAHQIYAGCDMFLMPSQFEPCGLSQLIALRYGTVPIVRETGGLRDTVLSYNEYTGDGNGFTFFNYNANDMLNVINRAIDYYENHKDVWHTLQQRGMTGDYSWTNSSKKYMELYEGLVSGRFAVSYTHLRAHETKANLV
;
A
#
# COMPACT_ATOMS: atom_id res chain seq x y z
N ALA A 1 -8.66 16.81 6.64
CA ALA A 1 -8.67 17.33 8.03
C ALA A 1 -9.81 16.72 8.86
N ALA A 2 -11.08 16.92 8.48
CA ALA A 2 -12.22 16.46 9.28
C ALA A 2 -12.21 14.93 9.52
N ASP A 3 -11.98 14.13 8.49
CA ASP A 3 -11.96 12.66 8.58
C ASP A 3 -10.78 12.16 9.44
N LYS A 4 -9.61 12.79 9.34
CA LYS A 4 -8.45 12.48 10.17
C LYS A 4 -8.74 12.71 11.64
N ARG A 5 -9.25 13.89 11.99
CA ARG A 5 -9.63 14.23 13.36
C ARG A 5 -10.66 13.24 13.92
N ALA A 6 -11.71 12.95 13.16
CA ALA A 6 -12.73 12.00 13.57
C ALA A 6 -12.18 10.59 13.81
N LEU A 7 -11.21 10.17 12.99
CA LEU A 7 -10.52 8.88 13.14
C LEU A 7 -9.63 8.88 14.40
N GLN A 8 -8.86 9.94 14.65
CA GLN A 8 -8.03 10.11 15.85
C GLN A 8 -8.89 10.04 17.12
N GLU A 9 -9.96 10.83 17.19
CA GLU A 9 -10.90 10.83 18.32
C GLU A 9 -11.53 9.44 18.54
N LYS A 10 -12.00 8.80 17.47
CA LYS A 10 -12.62 7.47 17.54
C LYS A 10 -11.68 6.38 18.07
N LEU A 11 -10.41 6.45 17.69
CA LEU A 11 -9.43 5.43 18.03
C LEU A 11 -8.65 5.72 19.31
N GLY A 12 -8.82 6.90 19.91
CA GLY A 12 -8.11 7.32 21.13
C GLY A 12 -6.67 7.77 20.88
N LEU A 13 -6.37 8.21 19.66
CA LEU A 13 -5.12 8.88 19.33
C LEU A 13 -5.13 10.33 19.80
N GLU A 14 -3.97 10.93 19.97
CA GLU A 14 -3.87 12.37 20.12
C GLU A 14 -4.43 13.08 18.89
N VAL A 15 -5.28 14.09 19.12
CA VAL A 15 -5.82 14.89 18.02
C VAL A 15 -4.77 15.90 17.60
N ASP A 16 -3.99 15.54 16.60
CA ASP A 16 -2.97 16.39 15.98
C ASP A 16 -3.09 16.34 14.45
N GLU A 17 -3.55 17.44 13.86
CA GLU A 17 -3.68 17.56 12.40
C GLU A 17 -2.29 17.62 11.71
N SER A 18 -1.25 18.02 12.42
CA SER A 18 0.11 18.14 11.87
C SER A 18 0.85 16.82 11.82
N ALA A 19 0.62 15.91 12.77
CA ALA A 19 1.27 14.60 12.80
C ALA A 19 0.81 13.73 11.63
N PRO A 20 1.71 13.23 10.75
CA PRO A 20 1.33 12.30 9.69
C PRO A 20 0.68 11.05 10.27
N LEU A 21 -0.47 10.66 9.73
CA LEU A 21 -1.22 9.47 10.15
C LEU A 21 -1.07 8.36 9.12
N ILE A 22 -0.40 7.27 9.52
CA ILE A 22 -0.14 6.09 8.68
C ILE A 22 -1.20 5.04 8.97
N GLY A 23 -1.86 4.53 7.93
CA GLY A 23 -2.83 3.44 8.02
C GLY A 23 -2.29 2.12 7.48
N MET A 24 -2.65 1.03 8.14
CA MET A 24 -2.45 -0.33 7.65
C MET A 24 -3.75 -1.12 7.82
N VAL A 25 -4.27 -1.70 6.73
CA VAL A 25 -5.49 -2.52 6.76
C VAL A 25 -5.22 -3.83 6.03
N GLY A 26 -5.41 -4.95 6.72
CA GLY A 26 -5.25 -6.25 6.09
C GLY A 26 -5.01 -7.38 7.07
N ARG A 27 -4.77 -8.57 6.51
CA ARG A 27 -4.45 -9.73 7.32
C ARG A 27 -3.10 -9.55 8.01
N LEU A 28 -3.04 -9.79 9.32
CA LEU A 28 -1.80 -9.73 10.09
C LEU A 28 -0.98 -11.02 9.90
N SER A 29 -0.13 -11.03 8.89
CA SER A 29 0.71 -12.17 8.55
C SER A 29 2.09 -11.73 8.07
N SER A 30 3.06 -12.67 8.16
CA SER A 30 4.42 -12.43 7.68
C SER A 30 4.47 -12.01 6.21
N GLN A 31 3.57 -12.56 5.37
CA GLN A 31 3.44 -12.16 3.96
C GLN A 31 3.22 -10.65 3.77
N LYS A 32 2.61 -9.99 4.74
CA LYS A 32 2.31 -8.54 4.69
C LYS A 32 3.48 -7.65 5.13
N GLY A 33 4.64 -8.24 5.42
CA GLY A 33 5.86 -7.50 5.76
C GLY A 33 5.82 -6.86 7.15
N LEU A 34 5.04 -7.44 8.06
CA LEU A 34 4.89 -6.91 9.42
C LEU A 34 6.13 -7.14 10.30
N ASP A 35 7.01 -8.04 9.90
CA ASP A 35 8.34 -8.21 10.49
C ASP A 35 9.24 -7.00 10.23
N LEU A 36 9.11 -6.35 9.08
CA LEU A 36 9.81 -5.08 8.81
C LEU A 36 9.28 -3.97 9.73
N VAL A 37 7.97 -3.93 9.95
CA VAL A 37 7.34 -2.97 10.87
C VAL A 37 7.77 -3.22 12.31
N ASP A 38 7.80 -4.50 12.74
CA ASP A 38 8.29 -4.92 14.06
C ASP A 38 9.71 -4.39 14.33
N TYR A 39 10.57 -4.45 13.33
CA TYR A 39 11.95 -3.99 13.44
C TYR A 39 12.09 -2.47 13.62
N ILE A 40 11.26 -1.67 12.94
CA ILE A 40 11.40 -0.20 12.91
C ILE A 40 10.42 0.55 13.83
N ILE A 41 9.48 -0.14 14.49
CA ILE A 41 8.36 0.55 15.15
C ILE A 41 8.82 1.52 16.24
N GLY A 42 9.90 1.20 16.94
CA GLY A 42 10.50 2.08 17.93
C GLY A 42 11.06 3.36 17.31
N ASP A 43 11.83 3.23 16.23
CA ASP A 43 12.41 4.36 15.52
C ASP A 43 11.32 5.22 14.88
N LEU A 44 10.32 4.58 14.26
CA LEU A 44 9.20 5.28 13.65
C LEU A 44 8.39 6.07 14.68
N MET A 45 8.12 5.51 15.85
CA MET A 45 7.37 6.19 16.90
C MET A 45 8.17 7.23 17.66
N SER A 46 9.50 7.32 17.45
CA SER A 46 10.31 8.43 17.95
C SER A 46 10.02 9.75 17.23
N GLU A 47 9.55 9.67 15.99
CA GLU A 47 9.13 10.82 15.18
C GLU A 47 7.71 11.29 15.56
N ASN A 48 7.31 12.48 15.09
CA ASN A 48 5.95 12.99 15.27
C ASN A 48 4.99 12.35 14.25
N VAL A 49 4.71 11.06 14.43
CA VAL A 49 3.87 10.27 13.51
C VAL A 49 2.89 9.40 14.29
N GLN A 50 1.77 9.08 13.69
CA GLN A 50 0.77 8.18 14.26
C GLN A 50 0.55 6.97 13.35
N LEU A 51 0.21 5.83 13.94
CA LEU A 51 -0.03 4.56 13.24
C LEU A 51 -1.37 3.95 13.64
N VAL A 52 -2.18 3.62 12.63
CA VAL A 52 -3.43 2.86 12.80
C VAL A 52 -3.32 1.53 12.10
N VAL A 53 -3.59 0.45 12.81
CA VAL A 53 -3.59 -0.90 12.28
C VAL A 53 -4.96 -1.55 12.45
N LEU A 54 -5.52 -2.07 11.37
CA LEU A 54 -6.76 -2.84 11.38
C LEU A 54 -6.54 -4.19 10.69
N GLY A 55 -6.78 -5.26 11.41
CA GLY A 55 -6.71 -6.59 10.81
C GLY A 55 -6.75 -7.72 11.83
N MET A 56 -6.81 -8.93 11.32
CA MET A 56 -6.73 -10.17 12.10
C MET A 56 -5.65 -11.07 11.51
N GLY A 57 -5.05 -11.94 12.32
CA GLY A 57 -4.05 -12.90 11.82
C GLY A 57 -3.23 -13.55 12.90
N GLU A 58 -1.94 -13.68 12.64
CA GLU A 58 -0.99 -14.38 13.50
C GLU A 58 -0.84 -13.70 14.87
N SER A 59 -0.87 -14.49 15.93
CA SER A 59 -0.78 -14.00 17.32
C SER A 59 0.48 -13.15 17.57
N ARG A 60 1.57 -13.46 16.89
CA ARG A 60 2.80 -12.67 16.96
C ARG A 60 2.55 -11.19 16.65
N TYR A 61 1.83 -10.90 15.56
CA TYR A 61 1.58 -9.52 15.13
C TYR A 61 0.45 -8.86 15.92
N VAL A 62 -0.52 -9.65 16.38
CA VAL A 62 -1.53 -9.16 17.34
C VAL A 62 -0.84 -8.70 18.64
N ASN A 63 0.10 -9.49 19.16
CA ASN A 63 0.87 -9.14 20.35
C ASN A 63 1.76 -7.92 20.12
N LEU A 64 2.44 -7.84 18.96
CA LEU A 64 3.27 -6.70 18.58
C LEU A 64 2.46 -5.39 18.64
N PHE A 65 1.33 -5.33 17.93
CA PHE A 65 0.56 -4.10 17.87
C PHE A 65 -0.22 -3.80 19.16
N SER A 66 -0.58 -4.83 19.96
CA SER A 66 -1.12 -4.62 21.31
C SER A 66 -0.08 -3.99 22.24
N TRP A 67 1.17 -4.47 22.17
CA TRP A 67 2.27 -3.88 22.90
C TRP A 67 2.53 -2.44 22.45
N ALA A 68 2.60 -2.21 21.15
CA ALA A 68 2.87 -0.89 20.60
C ALA A 68 1.79 0.15 20.98
N GLU A 69 0.51 -0.25 20.99
CA GLU A 69 -0.58 0.63 21.44
C GLU A 69 -0.44 0.97 22.95
N GLY A 70 0.04 0.04 23.76
CA GLY A 70 0.31 0.26 25.19
C GLY A 70 1.53 1.14 25.44
N GLU A 71 2.60 0.96 24.68
CA GLU A 71 3.88 1.69 24.81
C GLU A 71 3.78 3.10 24.26
N PHE A 72 3.22 3.24 23.06
CA PHE A 72 3.11 4.51 22.33
C PHE A 72 1.69 5.08 22.41
N LYS A 73 1.20 5.30 23.64
CA LYS A 73 -0.15 5.84 23.89
C LYS A 73 -0.39 7.15 23.15
N GLY A 74 -1.54 7.25 22.50
CA GLY A 74 -1.91 8.41 21.70
C GLY A 74 -1.27 8.46 20.31
N LYS A 75 -0.25 7.63 20.04
CA LYS A 75 0.41 7.54 18.74
C LYS A 75 0.04 6.28 17.95
N VAL A 76 -0.21 5.16 18.62
CA VAL A 76 -0.57 3.89 17.97
C VAL A 76 -1.96 3.45 18.37
N ALA A 77 -2.76 3.02 17.40
CA ALA A 77 -4.06 2.38 17.64
C ALA A 77 -4.17 1.10 16.81
N ALA A 78 -4.49 -0.02 17.44
CA ALA A 78 -4.65 -1.31 16.79
C ALA A 78 -6.05 -1.88 17.03
N ARG A 79 -6.68 -2.39 15.98
CA ARG A 79 -7.99 -3.05 16.06
C ARG A 79 -7.94 -4.41 15.39
N PHE A 80 -8.21 -5.45 16.15
CA PHE A 80 -8.09 -6.85 15.72
C PHE A 80 -9.46 -7.39 15.34
N ALA A 81 -9.99 -6.87 14.24
CA ALA A 81 -11.31 -7.20 13.74
C ALA A 81 -11.36 -7.17 12.21
N MET A 82 -12.38 -7.80 11.64
CA MET A 82 -12.80 -7.60 10.26
C MET A 82 -13.92 -6.55 10.29
N ASP A 83 -13.54 -5.29 10.15
CA ASP A 83 -14.46 -4.15 10.19
C ASP A 83 -14.31 -3.30 8.91
N HIS A 84 -15.25 -3.50 7.98
CA HIS A 84 -15.27 -2.80 6.71
C HIS A 84 -15.54 -1.30 6.88
N ALA A 85 -16.38 -0.92 7.83
CA ALA A 85 -16.69 0.49 8.08
C ALA A 85 -15.46 1.23 8.61
N LEU A 86 -14.75 0.64 9.57
CA LEU A 86 -13.50 1.19 10.09
C LEU A 86 -12.40 1.20 9.01
N ALA A 87 -12.32 0.17 8.15
CA ALA A 87 -11.37 0.16 7.05
C ALA A 87 -11.55 1.39 6.13
N HIS A 88 -12.79 1.72 5.75
CA HIS A 88 -13.07 2.91 4.94
C HIS A 88 -12.74 4.22 5.68
N GLN A 89 -12.97 4.28 6.99
CA GLN A 89 -12.58 5.44 7.80
C GLN A 89 -11.05 5.59 7.87
N ILE A 90 -10.30 4.48 7.93
CA ILE A 90 -8.83 4.51 7.87
C ILE A 90 -8.36 5.00 6.51
N TYR A 91 -8.92 4.49 5.39
CA TYR A 91 -8.59 4.99 4.06
C TYR A 91 -8.91 6.48 3.89
N ALA A 92 -9.98 6.98 4.50
CA ALA A 92 -10.36 8.39 4.39
C ALA A 92 -9.61 9.32 5.35
N GLY A 93 -9.25 8.82 6.53
CA GLY A 93 -8.68 9.63 7.62
C GLY A 93 -7.15 9.61 7.69
N CYS A 94 -6.48 8.61 7.11
CA CYS A 94 -5.02 8.57 7.10
C CYS A 94 -4.44 9.46 5.99
N ASP A 95 -3.23 9.95 6.21
CA ASP A 95 -2.45 10.68 5.22
C ASP A 95 -1.68 9.72 4.32
N MET A 96 -1.18 8.63 4.89
CA MET A 96 -0.36 7.62 4.25
C MET A 96 -0.94 6.23 4.46
N PHE A 97 -0.70 5.33 3.52
CA PHE A 97 -1.12 3.93 3.61
C PHE A 97 0.06 2.99 3.34
N LEU A 98 0.48 2.24 4.37
CA LEU A 98 1.68 1.42 4.32
C LEU A 98 1.35 -0.04 3.93
N MET A 99 2.01 -0.54 2.88
CA MET A 99 1.91 -1.93 2.40
C MET A 99 3.32 -2.51 2.11
N PRO A 100 4.05 -2.99 3.12
CA PRO A 100 5.40 -3.51 2.97
C PRO A 100 5.42 -4.99 2.55
N SER A 101 4.43 -5.46 1.84
CA SER A 101 4.19 -6.86 1.54
C SER A 101 5.38 -7.56 0.90
N GLN A 102 5.71 -8.77 1.39
CA GLN A 102 6.68 -9.65 0.75
C GLN A 102 6.19 -10.12 -0.63
N PHE A 103 4.90 -10.46 -0.70
CA PHE A 103 4.22 -10.85 -1.94
C PHE A 103 2.82 -10.20 -1.96
N GLU A 104 2.48 -9.54 -3.06
CA GLU A 104 1.18 -8.94 -3.29
C GLU A 104 0.79 -9.07 -4.77
N PRO A 105 0.14 -10.18 -5.18
CA PRO A 105 -0.14 -10.43 -6.59
C PRO A 105 -0.92 -9.33 -7.29
N CYS A 106 -1.91 -8.74 -6.61
CA CYS A 106 -2.71 -7.65 -7.13
C CYS A 106 -2.70 -6.45 -6.17
N GLY A 107 -3.22 -6.66 -4.94
CA GLY A 107 -3.51 -5.60 -3.98
C GLY A 107 -4.73 -4.77 -4.40
N LEU A 108 -5.66 -4.57 -3.47
CA LEU A 108 -6.79 -3.65 -3.64
C LEU A 108 -6.69 -2.47 -2.70
N SER A 109 -6.08 -2.67 -1.54
CA SER A 109 -6.01 -1.65 -0.48
C SER A 109 -5.29 -0.39 -0.93
N GLN A 110 -4.21 -0.50 -1.73
CA GLN A 110 -3.53 0.67 -2.29
C GLN A 110 -4.40 1.44 -3.29
N LEU A 111 -5.23 0.72 -4.08
CA LEU A 111 -6.14 1.36 -5.03
C LEU A 111 -7.27 2.10 -4.32
N ILE A 112 -7.78 1.50 -3.23
CA ILE A 112 -8.78 2.14 -2.37
C ILE A 112 -8.15 3.37 -1.70
N ALA A 113 -6.95 3.25 -1.10
CA ALA A 113 -6.23 4.36 -0.49
C ALA A 113 -6.03 5.51 -1.49
N LEU A 114 -5.52 5.24 -2.69
CA LEU A 114 -5.39 6.22 -3.76
C LEU A 114 -6.72 6.93 -4.06
N ARG A 115 -7.82 6.19 -4.16
CA ARG A 115 -9.14 6.75 -4.44
C ARG A 115 -9.64 7.68 -3.34
N TYR A 116 -9.25 7.45 -2.09
CA TYR A 116 -9.54 8.32 -0.95
C TYR A 116 -8.57 9.50 -0.81
N GLY A 117 -7.52 9.57 -1.62
CA GLY A 117 -6.48 10.59 -1.55
C GLY A 117 -5.42 10.30 -0.48
N THR A 118 -5.38 9.08 0.03
CA THR A 118 -4.35 8.62 0.96
C THR A 118 -3.16 8.10 0.17
N VAL A 119 -1.99 8.67 0.43
CA VAL A 119 -0.78 8.40 -0.37
C VAL A 119 -0.17 7.06 0.03
N PRO A 120 -0.04 6.08 -0.90
CA PRO A 120 0.50 4.78 -0.57
C PRO A 120 2.03 4.80 -0.45
N ILE A 121 2.53 4.05 0.54
CA ILE A 121 3.94 3.68 0.69
C ILE A 121 4.00 2.16 0.55
N VAL A 122 4.61 1.65 -0.51
CA VAL A 122 4.54 0.23 -0.83
C VAL A 122 5.90 -0.37 -1.17
N ARG A 123 6.04 -1.67 -0.96
CA ARG A 123 7.15 -2.40 -1.56
C ARG A 123 6.84 -2.71 -3.02
N GLU A 124 7.85 -2.60 -3.90
CA GLU A 124 7.75 -2.89 -5.33
C GLU A 124 7.64 -4.40 -5.58
N THR A 125 6.41 -4.93 -5.45
CA THR A 125 6.12 -6.34 -5.71
C THR A 125 4.75 -6.51 -6.35
N GLY A 126 4.63 -7.37 -7.38
CA GLY A 126 3.38 -7.67 -8.07
C GLY A 126 2.55 -6.43 -8.40
N GLY A 127 1.26 -6.46 -8.13
CA GLY A 127 0.34 -5.36 -8.43
C GLY A 127 0.63 -4.05 -7.70
N LEU A 128 1.38 -4.06 -6.59
CA LEU A 128 1.81 -2.82 -5.95
C LEU A 128 2.76 -2.03 -6.85
N ARG A 129 3.74 -2.73 -7.47
CA ARG A 129 4.66 -2.13 -8.43
C ARG A 129 3.96 -1.58 -9.68
N ASP A 130 2.88 -2.26 -10.11
CA ASP A 130 2.16 -1.88 -11.34
C ASP A 130 1.24 -0.67 -11.12
N THR A 131 0.84 -0.39 -9.88
CA THR A 131 -0.19 0.61 -9.56
C THR A 131 0.32 1.81 -8.76
N VAL A 132 1.46 1.65 -8.06
CA VAL A 132 2.08 2.74 -7.28
C VAL A 132 3.45 3.04 -7.87
N LEU A 133 3.59 4.24 -8.41
CA LEU A 133 4.82 4.78 -8.94
C LEU A 133 5.45 5.71 -7.92
N SER A 134 6.73 5.48 -7.60
CA SER A 134 7.45 6.36 -6.67
C SER A 134 7.52 7.78 -7.20
N TYR A 135 7.26 8.74 -6.33
CA TYR A 135 7.43 10.14 -6.69
C TYR A 135 8.88 10.43 -7.09
N ASN A 136 9.03 11.04 -8.26
CA ASN A 136 10.32 11.47 -8.79
C ASN A 136 10.39 13.00 -8.77
N GLU A 137 11.26 13.55 -7.96
CA GLU A 137 11.46 14.99 -7.78
C GLU A 137 11.97 15.73 -9.02
N TYR A 138 12.64 15.01 -9.94
CA TYR A 138 13.21 15.61 -11.16
C TYR A 138 12.18 15.75 -12.27
N THR A 139 11.26 14.77 -12.38
CA THR A 139 10.21 14.78 -13.42
C THR A 139 8.87 15.25 -12.88
N GLY A 140 8.70 15.23 -11.57
CA GLY A 140 7.43 15.50 -10.90
C GLY A 140 6.42 14.36 -11.03
N ASP A 141 6.78 13.20 -11.60
CA ASP A 141 5.87 12.07 -11.79
C ASP A 141 5.74 11.23 -10.51
N GLY A 142 4.71 10.36 -10.49
CA GLY A 142 4.43 9.45 -9.39
C GLY A 142 3.09 9.69 -8.72
N ASN A 143 2.65 8.73 -7.91
CA ASN A 143 1.40 8.77 -7.15
C ASN A 143 1.54 8.21 -5.73
N GLY A 144 2.77 7.94 -5.29
CA GLY A 144 3.09 7.41 -3.98
C GLY A 144 4.59 7.29 -3.75
N PHE A 145 4.98 6.45 -2.81
CA PHE A 145 6.38 6.20 -2.48
C PHE A 145 6.64 4.70 -2.49
N THR A 146 7.81 4.27 -2.97
CA THR A 146 8.12 2.85 -3.11
C THR A 146 9.52 2.51 -2.64
N PHE A 147 9.71 1.28 -2.14
CA PHE A 147 11.02 0.71 -1.87
C PHE A 147 11.12 -0.68 -2.52
N PHE A 148 12.30 -1.05 -2.95
CA PHE A 148 12.53 -2.28 -3.72
C PHE A 148 12.92 -3.47 -2.83
N ASN A 149 13.97 -3.31 -2.00
CA ASN A 149 14.47 -4.41 -1.18
C ASN A 149 13.49 -4.75 -0.05
N TYR A 150 13.35 -6.03 0.26
CA TYR A 150 12.64 -6.46 1.47
C TYR A 150 13.54 -6.22 2.68
N ASN A 151 13.62 -4.96 3.09
CA ASN A 151 14.54 -4.48 4.13
C ASN A 151 13.87 -3.37 4.96
N ALA A 152 13.98 -3.49 6.28
CA ALA A 152 13.33 -2.60 7.22
C ALA A 152 13.89 -1.15 7.16
N ASN A 153 15.21 -1.00 6.99
CA ASN A 153 15.82 0.32 6.88
C ASN A 153 15.46 1.02 5.57
N ASP A 154 15.40 0.27 4.45
CA ASP A 154 14.94 0.83 3.17
C ASP A 154 13.49 1.32 3.29
N MET A 155 12.64 0.55 3.96
CA MET A 155 11.26 0.94 4.26
C MET A 155 11.21 2.21 5.12
N LEU A 156 11.97 2.27 6.23
CA LEU A 156 12.01 3.43 7.11
C LEU A 156 12.49 4.68 6.38
N ASN A 157 13.52 4.58 5.55
CA ASN A 157 14.01 5.69 4.74
C ASN A 157 12.94 6.26 3.81
N VAL A 158 12.14 5.37 3.20
CA VAL A 158 11.04 5.79 2.31
C VAL A 158 9.87 6.39 3.10
N ILE A 159 9.56 5.86 4.28
CA ILE A 159 8.58 6.47 5.19
C ILE A 159 9.02 7.87 5.59
N ASN A 160 10.27 8.05 6.02
CA ASN A 160 10.81 9.35 6.40
C ASN A 160 10.79 10.35 5.24
N ARG A 161 11.11 9.89 4.03
CA ARG A 161 10.97 10.71 2.82
C ARG A 161 9.51 11.14 2.61
N ALA A 162 8.55 10.24 2.77
CA ALA A 162 7.14 10.57 2.63
C ALA A 162 6.67 11.57 3.70
N ILE A 163 7.15 11.44 4.94
CA ILE A 163 6.90 12.38 6.04
C ILE A 163 7.43 13.76 5.68
N ASP A 164 8.67 13.86 5.18
CA ASP A 164 9.26 15.14 4.74
C ASP A 164 8.40 15.82 3.66
N TYR A 165 7.93 15.06 2.66
CA TYR A 165 7.03 15.61 1.64
C TYR A 165 5.68 16.04 2.22
N TYR A 166 5.15 15.29 3.17
CA TYR A 166 3.91 15.66 3.85
C TYR A 166 4.06 16.96 4.65
N GLU A 167 5.17 17.15 5.35
CA GLU A 167 5.40 18.30 6.21
C GLU A 167 5.85 19.53 5.44
N ASN A 168 6.81 19.38 4.54
CA ASN A 168 7.56 20.47 3.94
C ASN A 168 7.20 20.78 2.48
N HIS A 169 6.48 19.90 1.77
CA HIS A 169 6.16 20.01 0.34
C HIS A 169 4.67 19.82 0.07
N LYS A 170 3.84 20.68 0.67
CA LYS A 170 2.36 20.54 0.65
C LYS A 170 1.74 20.55 -0.76
N ASP A 171 2.29 21.33 -1.67
CA ASP A 171 1.88 21.41 -3.08
C ASP A 171 2.11 20.09 -3.82
N VAL A 172 3.28 19.49 -3.62
CA VAL A 172 3.59 18.16 -4.14
C VAL A 172 2.68 17.11 -3.52
N TRP A 173 2.48 17.16 -2.20
CA TRP A 173 1.60 16.24 -1.49
C TRP A 173 0.17 16.28 -2.06
N HIS A 174 -0.39 17.45 -2.24
CA HIS A 174 -1.70 17.61 -2.87
C HIS A 174 -1.75 17.11 -4.31
N THR A 175 -0.67 17.27 -5.05
CA THR A 175 -0.57 16.72 -6.41
C THR A 175 -0.62 15.20 -6.41
N LEU A 176 0.10 14.54 -5.47
CA LEU A 176 0.06 13.09 -5.30
C LEU A 176 -1.35 12.59 -4.94
N GLN A 177 -2.02 13.28 -4.02
CA GLN A 177 -3.40 12.97 -3.64
C GLN A 177 -4.35 13.08 -4.85
N GLN A 178 -4.28 14.17 -5.61
CA GLN A 178 -5.11 14.38 -6.80
C GLN A 178 -4.89 13.30 -7.87
N ARG A 179 -3.64 12.93 -8.12
CA ARG A 179 -3.30 11.84 -9.07
C ARG A 179 -3.88 10.50 -8.62
N GLY A 180 -3.77 10.18 -7.34
CA GLY A 180 -4.37 8.98 -6.77
C GLY A 180 -5.88 8.96 -6.99
N MET A 181 -6.56 10.04 -6.64
CA MET A 181 -8.03 10.16 -6.72
C MET A 181 -8.56 10.15 -8.16
N THR A 182 -7.81 10.66 -9.13
CA THR A 182 -8.20 10.74 -10.54
C THR A 182 -7.74 9.55 -11.36
N GLY A 183 -6.87 8.69 -10.82
CA GLY A 183 -6.42 7.47 -11.49
C GLY A 183 -7.58 6.54 -11.85
N ASP A 184 -7.60 6.06 -13.09
CA ASP A 184 -8.65 5.13 -13.56
C ASP A 184 -8.19 3.69 -13.41
N TYR A 185 -8.60 3.08 -12.31
CA TYR A 185 -8.40 1.65 -11.98
C TYR A 185 -9.69 0.84 -12.20
N SER A 186 -10.64 1.34 -13.00
CA SER A 186 -11.92 0.72 -13.26
C SER A 186 -11.82 -0.53 -14.15
N TRP A 187 -12.85 -1.37 -14.06
CA TRP A 187 -13.02 -2.47 -14.99
C TRP A 187 -13.17 -2.00 -16.44
N THR A 188 -13.74 -0.82 -16.68
CA THR A 188 -13.85 -0.22 -18.00
C THR A 188 -12.48 0.01 -18.62
N ASN A 189 -11.50 0.48 -17.84
CA ASN A 189 -10.13 0.64 -18.32
C ASN A 189 -9.42 -0.72 -18.51
N SER A 190 -9.59 -1.65 -17.57
CA SER A 190 -9.03 -2.99 -17.67
C SER A 190 -9.58 -3.76 -18.87
N SER A 191 -10.89 -3.68 -19.15
CA SER A 191 -11.53 -4.36 -20.28
C SER A 191 -10.98 -3.91 -21.63
N LYS A 192 -10.58 -2.64 -21.79
CA LYS A 192 -9.93 -2.16 -23.01
C LYS A 192 -8.64 -2.93 -23.30
N LYS A 193 -7.81 -3.16 -22.27
CA LYS A 193 -6.57 -3.93 -22.42
C LYS A 193 -6.82 -5.38 -22.79
N TYR A 194 -7.89 -6.00 -22.25
CA TYR A 194 -8.31 -7.32 -22.67
C TYR A 194 -8.79 -7.34 -24.12
N MET A 195 -9.57 -6.35 -24.54
CA MET A 195 -10.02 -6.24 -25.94
C MET A 195 -8.83 -6.09 -26.90
N GLU A 196 -7.88 -5.22 -26.59
CA GLU A 196 -6.64 -5.06 -27.38
C GLU A 196 -5.86 -6.38 -27.51
N LEU A 197 -5.78 -7.15 -26.40
CA LEU A 197 -5.16 -8.48 -26.41
C LEU A 197 -5.91 -9.44 -27.33
N TYR A 198 -7.24 -9.53 -27.21
CA TYR A 198 -8.05 -10.42 -28.05
C TYR A 198 -7.99 -10.02 -29.53
N GLU A 199 -8.09 -8.74 -29.85
CA GLU A 199 -7.94 -8.22 -31.21
C GLU A 199 -6.56 -8.52 -31.78
N GLY A 200 -5.51 -8.37 -30.98
CA GLY A 200 -4.14 -8.71 -31.34
C GLY A 200 -3.95 -10.20 -31.66
N LEU A 201 -4.58 -11.09 -30.86
CA LEU A 201 -4.57 -12.53 -31.11
C LEU A 201 -5.34 -12.90 -32.39
N VAL A 202 -6.54 -12.37 -32.57
CA VAL A 202 -7.38 -12.64 -33.75
C VAL A 202 -6.72 -12.09 -35.03
N SER A 203 -6.10 -10.92 -34.98
CA SER A 203 -5.41 -10.32 -36.11
C SER A 203 -4.03 -10.91 -36.42
N GLY A 204 -3.56 -11.87 -35.62
CA GLY A 204 -2.24 -12.48 -35.75
C GLY A 204 -1.06 -11.56 -35.41
N ARG A 205 -1.33 -10.40 -34.76
CA ARG A 205 -0.27 -9.48 -34.31
C ARG A 205 0.63 -10.12 -33.24
N PHE A 206 0.10 -11.02 -32.44
CA PHE A 206 0.83 -11.81 -31.47
C PHE A 206 1.03 -13.21 -32.04
N ALA A 207 2.03 -13.38 -32.88
CA ALA A 207 2.40 -14.70 -33.38
C ALA A 207 2.95 -15.53 -32.20
N VAL A 208 2.15 -16.48 -31.71
CA VAL A 208 2.63 -17.47 -30.76
C VAL A 208 3.52 -18.44 -31.54
N SER A 209 4.83 -18.43 -31.25
CA SER A 209 5.73 -19.45 -31.79
C SER A 209 5.37 -20.79 -31.12
N TYR A 210 4.67 -21.65 -31.83
CA TYR A 210 4.28 -23.00 -31.40
C TYR A 210 5.46 -23.97 -31.20
N THR A 211 6.68 -23.54 -31.44
CA THR A 211 7.87 -24.41 -31.34
C THR A 211 8.09 -25.00 -29.95
N HIS A 212 7.60 -24.36 -28.88
CA HIS A 212 7.72 -24.86 -27.51
C HIS A 212 6.60 -25.85 -27.11
N LEU A 213 5.39 -25.68 -27.64
CA LEU A 213 4.26 -26.58 -27.34
C LEU A 213 4.40 -27.94 -28.05
N ARG A 214 4.91 -27.98 -29.29
CA ARG A 214 5.18 -29.24 -29.99
C ARG A 214 6.25 -30.11 -29.33
N ALA A 215 7.23 -29.52 -28.62
CA ALA A 215 8.25 -30.29 -27.93
C ALA A 215 7.71 -31.03 -26.69
N HIS A 216 6.61 -30.59 -26.10
CA HIS A 216 5.92 -31.28 -24.99
C HIS A 216 4.92 -32.32 -25.48
N GLU A 217 4.23 -32.10 -26.60
CA GLU A 217 3.28 -33.07 -27.17
C GLU A 217 3.97 -34.31 -27.75
N THR A 218 5.16 -34.14 -28.34
CA THR A 218 5.91 -35.27 -28.90
C THR A 218 6.50 -36.19 -27.84
N LYS A 219 6.70 -35.76 -26.59
CA LYS A 219 7.12 -36.62 -25.49
C LYS A 219 5.97 -37.41 -24.85
N ALA A 220 4.73 -36.96 -24.98
CA ALA A 220 3.56 -37.66 -24.43
C ALA A 220 3.07 -38.81 -25.30
N ASN A 221 3.47 -38.87 -26.59
CA ASN A 221 3.05 -39.90 -27.55
C ASN A 221 4.10 -41.01 -27.78
N LEU A 222 5.13 -41.11 -26.93
CA LEU A 222 6.20 -42.11 -27.01
C LEU A 222 6.25 -43.04 -25.78
N VAL A 223 5.06 -43.30 -25.17
CA VAL A 223 4.91 -44.41 -24.18
C VAL A 223 3.73 -45.26 -24.57
#